data_bf5a65f8c84f6f28b40ab6ac6521c718
#
_entry.id   bf5a65f8c84f6f28b40ab6ac6521c718
#
_cell.length_a   1.000
_cell.length_b   1.000
_cell.length_c   1.000
_cell.angle_alpha   90.00
_cell.angle_beta   90.00
_cell.angle_gamma   90.00
#
_symmetry.space_group_name_H-M   'P 1'
#
loop_
_entity.id
_entity.type
_entity.pdbx_description
1 polymer ?
#
loop_
_entity_poly.entity_id
_entity_poly.type
_entity_poly.pdbx_seq_one_letter_code
_entity_poly.pdbx_strand_id
1 'polypeptide(L)'
;MPRWYMEEKGIAYELIELDLRGNQHRQPDFLAINPFGKLPALVDDSFQGPDGGALKLFESGAILLHLAEHHAGEIQSPAQRSLVAQWLLFANATLASI
;
A
#
# COMPACT_ATOMS: atom_id res chain seq x y z
N MET A 1 -0.59 -9.68 1.02
CA MET A 1 -1.59 -9.31 0.00
C MET A 1 -1.04 -8.40 -1.11
N PRO A 2 -0.52 -7.19 -0.82
CA PRO A 2 -0.02 -6.33 -1.91
C PRO A 2 1.07 -6.95 -2.77
N ARG A 3 1.97 -7.74 -2.18
CA ARG A 3 3.02 -8.43 -2.92
C ARG A 3 2.46 -9.41 -3.95
N TRP A 4 1.49 -10.23 -3.53
CA TRP A 4 0.84 -11.18 -4.43
C TRP A 4 0.17 -10.46 -5.60
N TYR A 5 -0.51 -9.34 -5.30
CA TYR A 5 -1.18 -8.54 -6.32
C TYR A 5 -0.17 -7.99 -7.33
N MET A 6 0.95 -7.46 -6.85
CA MET A 6 1.99 -6.91 -7.73
C MET A 6 2.58 -7.99 -8.65
N GLU A 7 2.83 -9.18 -8.12
CA GLU A 7 3.33 -10.30 -8.93
C GLU A 7 2.31 -10.73 -9.97
N GLU A 8 1.04 -10.83 -9.59
CA GLU A 8 -0.05 -11.23 -10.49
C GLU A 8 -0.22 -10.23 -11.64
N LYS A 9 -0.06 -8.94 -11.37
CA LYS A 9 -0.23 -7.88 -12.37
C LYS A 9 1.06 -7.49 -13.08
N GLY A 10 2.16 -8.11 -12.74
CA GLY A 10 3.45 -7.81 -13.38
C GLY A 10 4.01 -6.45 -13.00
N ILE A 11 3.66 -5.92 -11.85
CA ILE A 11 4.17 -4.64 -11.36
C ILE A 11 5.56 -4.83 -10.78
N ALA A 12 6.54 -4.08 -11.29
CA ALA A 12 7.91 -4.14 -10.79
C ALA A 12 7.99 -3.52 -9.38
N TYR A 13 8.68 -4.19 -8.46
CA TYR A 13 8.85 -3.70 -7.10
C TYR A 13 10.14 -4.25 -6.49
N GLU A 14 10.61 -3.60 -5.45
CA GLU A 14 11.72 -4.07 -4.63
C GLU A 14 11.17 -4.45 -3.25
N LEU A 15 11.42 -5.69 -2.83
CA LEU A 15 11.01 -6.15 -1.51
C LEU A 15 12.10 -5.84 -0.50
N ILE A 16 11.76 -5.05 0.51
CA ILE A 16 12.66 -4.74 1.63
C ILE A 16 12.11 -5.46 2.86
N GLU A 17 12.87 -6.41 3.36
CA GLU A 17 12.48 -7.16 4.55
C GLU A 17 12.91 -6.41 5.80
N LEU A 18 12.01 -6.38 6.80
CA LEU A 18 12.28 -5.74 8.08
C LEU A 18 12.57 -6.80 9.13
N ASP A 19 13.57 -6.54 9.96
CA ASP A 19 13.84 -7.37 11.13
C ASP A 19 12.94 -6.92 12.27
N LEU A 20 11.80 -7.62 12.43
CA LEU A 20 10.84 -7.29 13.48
C LEU A 20 11.38 -7.57 14.86
N ARG A 21 12.27 -8.54 15.00
CA ARG A 21 12.93 -8.85 16.29
C ARG A 21 13.87 -7.73 16.68
N GLY A 22 14.54 -7.10 15.70
CA GLY A 22 15.39 -5.94 15.92
C GLY A 22 14.61 -4.61 15.95
N ASN A 23 13.28 -4.66 15.93
CA ASN A 23 12.41 -3.48 15.96
C ASN A 23 12.64 -2.52 14.80
N GLN A 24 12.99 -3.01 13.60
CA GLN A 24 13.15 -2.16 12.43
C GLN A 24 11.84 -1.44 12.06
N HIS A 25 10.69 -2.04 12.34
CA HIS A 25 9.39 -1.43 12.10
C HIS A 25 9.10 -0.25 13.04
N ARG A 26 9.93 -0.03 14.05
CA ARG A 26 9.81 1.10 14.98
C ARG A 26 10.97 2.09 14.84
N GLN A 27 11.86 1.89 13.88
CA GLN A 27 12.94 2.82 13.62
C GLN A 27 12.43 4.05 12.85
N PRO A 28 13.11 5.21 12.99
CA PRO A 28 12.63 6.45 12.37
C PRO A 28 12.41 6.35 10.87
N ASP A 29 13.24 5.62 10.15
CA ASP A 29 13.09 5.47 8.70
C ASP A 29 11.77 4.82 8.33
N PHE A 30 11.37 3.77 9.06
CA PHE A 30 10.09 3.11 8.79
C PHE A 30 8.92 3.94 9.34
N LEU A 31 9.06 4.56 10.50
CA LEU A 31 8.02 5.39 11.07
C LEU A 31 7.70 6.60 10.21
N ALA A 32 8.66 7.07 9.40
CA ALA A 32 8.41 8.11 8.41
C ALA A 32 7.45 7.65 7.31
N ILE A 33 7.39 6.34 7.03
CA ILE A 33 6.47 5.75 6.06
C ILE A 33 5.13 5.44 6.73
N ASN A 34 5.19 4.78 7.89
CA ASN A 34 3.99 4.44 8.66
C ASN A 34 4.22 4.78 10.14
N PRO A 35 3.59 5.86 10.63
CA PRO A 35 3.76 6.28 12.03
C PRO A 35 3.33 5.24 13.06
N PHE A 36 2.49 4.29 12.68
CA PHE A 36 2.02 3.24 13.58
C PHE A 36 2.96 2.04 13.63
N GLY A 37 4.02 2.05 12.83
CA GLY A 37 5.02 0.99 12.84
C GLY A 37 4.50 -0.37 12.43
N LYS A 38 3.52 -0.41 11.53
CA LYS A 38 2.89 -1.67 11.09
C LYS A 38 3.12 -1.91 9.61
N LEU A 39 3.12 -3.18 9.22
CA LEU A 39 3.16 -3.61 7.83
C LEU A 39 1.73 -3.86 7.35
N PRO A 40 1.46 -3.74 6.05
CA PRO A 40 2.40 -3.40 4.98
C PRO A 40 2.59 -1.89 4.81
N ALA A 41 3.64 -1.53 4.10
CA ALA A 41 3.92 -0.15 3.71
C ALA A 41 4.51 -0.15 2.30
N LEU A 42 4.28 0.93 1.57
CA LEU A 42 4.75 1.09 0.19
C LEU A 42 5.34 2.48 0.01
N VAL A 43 6.46 2.53 -0.70
CA VAL A 43 7.02 3.78 -1.20
C VAL A 43 6.97 3.73 -2.72
N ASP A 44 6.29 4.70 -3.35
CA ASP A 44 6.18 4.78 -4.81
C ASP A 44 6.88 6.04 -5.28
N ASP A 45 8.06 5.87 -5.87
CA ASP A 45 8.89 6.98 -6.32
C ASP A 45 8.44 7.54 -7.68
N SER A 46 7.46 6.93 -8.33
CA SER A 46 6.86 7.49 -9.54
C SER A 46 5.84 8.58 -9.23
N PHE A 47 5.54 8.84 -7.97
CA PHE A 47 4.63 9.88 -7.52
C PHE A 47 5.30 10.74 -6.46
N GLN A 48 4.99 12.03 -6.45
CA GLN A 48 5.48 12.94 -5.42
C GLN A 48 4.49 13.00 -4.25
N GLY A 49 5.00 12.84 -3.03
CA GLY A 49 4.19 13.00 -1.82
C GLY A 49 4.07 14.45 -1.39
N PRO A 50 3.27 14.73 -0.36
CA PRO A 50 3.07 16.12 0.12
C PRO A 50 4.34 16.79 0.64
N ASP A 51 5.32 16.01 1.08
CA ASP A 51 6.59 16.51 1.59
C ASP A 51 7.64 16.77 0.51
N GLY A 52 7.30 16.52 -0.77
CA GLY A 52 8.21 16.65 -1.89
C GLY A 52 9.02 15.42 -2.21
N GLY A 53 9.03 14.42 -1.35
CA GLY A 53 9.68 13.13 -1.62
C GLY A 53 8.75 12.15 -2.30
N ALA A 54 9.16 10.88 -2.35
CA ALA A 54 8.33 9.82 -2.92
C ALA A 54 7.03 9.65 -2.13
N LEU A 55 5.98 9.19 -2.79
CA LEU A 55 4.70 8.92 -2.15
C LEU A 55 4.85 7.72 -1.19
N LYS A 56 4.39 7.90 0.05
CA LYS A 56 4.45 6.87 1.08
C LYS A 56 3.04 6.50 1.49
N LEU A 57 2.75 5.19 1.48
CA LEU A 57 1.43 4.67 1.81
C LEU A 57 1.53 3.56 2.83
N PHE A 58 0.54 3.45 3.69
CA PHE A 58 0.32 2.29 4.54
C PHE A 58 -1.15 1.89 4.45
N GLU A 59 -1.54 0.78 5.06
CA GLU A 59 -2.82 0.09 4.91
C GLU A 59 -2.91 -0.67 3.59
N SER A 60 -3.13 -1.97 3.68
CA SER A 60 -3.16 -2.83 2.49
C SER A 60 -4.23 -2.41 1.49
N GLY A 61 -5.40 -1.95 1.97
CA GLY A 61 -6.47 -1.49 1.09
C GLY A 61 -6.08 -0.25 0.30
N ALA A 62 -5.43 0.70 0.94
CA ALA A 62 -4.96 1.91 0.28
C ALA A 62 -3.87 1.60 -0.75
N ILE A 63 -2.96 0.70 -0.40
CA ILE A 63 -1.90 0.27 -1.30
C ILE A 63 -2.47 -0.43 -2.53
N LEU A 64 -3.41 -1.35 -2.33
CA LEU A 64 -4.06 -2.06 -3.44
C LEU A 64 -4.83 -1.11 -4.34
N LEU A 65 -5.55 -0.14 -3.77
CA LEU A 65 -6.28 0.86 -4.56
C LEU A 65 -5.32 1.68 -5.41
N HIS A 66 -4.22 2.13 -4.83
CA HIS A 66 -3.20 2.90 -5.54
C HIS A 66 -2.60 2.10 -6.70
N LEU A 67 -2.25 0.83 -6.45
CA LEU A 67 -1.68 -0.04 -7.47
C LEU A 67 -2.69 -0.33 -8.59
N ALA A 68 -3.96 -0.56 -8.25
CA ALA A 68 -5.00 -0.81 -9.23
C ALA A 68 -5.23 0.41 -10.13
N GLU A 69 -5.21 1.60 -9.56
CA GLU A 69 -5.45 2.84 -10.28
C GLU A 69 -4.26 3.26 -11.15
N HIS A 70 -3.05 3.18 -10.60
CA HIS A 70 -1.89 3.83 -11.20
C HIS A 70 -0.91 2.87 -11.87
N HIS A 71 -0.95 1.59 -11.55
CA HIS A 71 0.02 0.63 -12.08
C HIS A 71 -0.61 -0.53 -12.86
N ALA A 72 -1.80 -0.98 -12.46
CA ALA A 72 -2.46 -2.11 -13.13
C ALA A 72 -3.50 -1.67 -14.17
N GLY A 73 -3.89 -0.40 -14.19
CA GLY A 73 -4.86 0.11 -15.15
C GLY A 73 -6.27 -0.43 -14.97
N GLU A 74 -6.62 -0.87 -13.78
CA GLU A 74 -7.91 -1.49 -13.52
C GLU A 74 -9.00 -0.49 -13.20
N ILE A 75 -8.63 0.75 -12.90
CA ILE A 75 -9.58 1.81 -12.54
C ILE A 75 -9.56 2.86 -13.66
N GLN A 76 -10.67 2.96 -14.38
CA GLN A 76 -10.80 3.82 -15.56
C GLN A 76 -11.70 5.02 -15.33
N SER A 77 -12.37 5.09 -14.17
CA SER A 77 -13.29 6.17 -13.86
C SER A 77 -13.41 6.39 -12.37
N PRO A 78 -13.87 7.59 -11.93
CA PRO A 78 -14.13 7.82 -10.51
C PRO A 78 -15.15 6.85 -9.91
N ALA A 79 -16.15 6.41 -10.70
CA ALA A 79 -17.14 5.45 -10.22
C ALA A 79 -16.49 4.09 -9.94
N GLN A 80 -15.64 3.63 -10.84
CA GLN A 80 -14.91 2.37 -10.61
C GLN A 80 -14.01 2.47 -9.38
N ARG A 81 -13.36 3.61 -9.18
CA ARG A 81 -12.51 3.82 -8.01
C ARG A 81 -13.31 3.69 -6.72
N SER A 82 -14.50 4.27 -6.68
CA SER A 82 -15.36 4.19 -5.50
C SER A 82 -15.80 2.75 -5.22
N LEU A 83 -16.16 2.01 -6.27
CA LEU A 83 -16.56 0.61 -6.11
C LEU A 83 -15.41 -0.27 -5.62
N VAL A 84 -14.22 -0.09 -6.18
CA VAL A 84 -13.04 -0.85 -5.73
C VAL A 84 -12.71 -0.50 -4.28
N ALA A 85 -12.75 0.79 -3.92
CA ALA A 85 -12.50 1.24 -2.56
C ALA A 85 -13.48 0.61 -1.57
N GLN A 86 -14.77 0.56 -1.95
CA GLN A 86 -15.81 -0.06 -1.11
C GLN A 86 -15.45 -1.51 -0.75
N TRP A 87 -15.06 -2.30 -1.75
CA TRP A 87 -14.75 -3.71 -1.51
C TRP A 87 -13.44 -3.89 -0.75
N LEU A 88 -12.43 -3.06 -1.02
CA LEU A 88 -11.17 -3.13 -0.28
C LEU A 88 -11.35 -2.77 1.19
N LEU A 89 -12.14 -1.75 1.47
CA LEU A 89 -12.42 -1.35 2.86
C LEU A 89 -13.27 -2.40 3.57
N PHE A 90 -14.23 -2.99 2.89
CA PHE A 90 -15.02 -4.09 3.43
C PHE A 90 -14.14 -5.26 3.81
N ALA A 91 -13.24 -5.68 2.90
CA ALA A 91 -12.35 -6.81 3.15
C ALA A 91 -11.44 -6.55 4.35
N ASN A 92 -10.85 -5.34 4.45
CA ASN A 92 -9.92 -5.03 5.52
C ASN A 92 -10.60 -4.81 6.86
N ALA A 93 -11.72 -4.09 6.89
CA ALA A 93 -12.36 -3.69 8.14
C ALA A 93 -13.36 -4.73 8.65
N THR A 94 -14.08 -5.38 7.75
CA THR A 94 -15.16 -6.29 8.13
C THR A 94 -14.71 -7.75 8.21
N LEU A 95 -14.08 -8.25 7.14
CA LEU A 95 -13.67 -9.65 7.11
C LEU A 95 -12.51 -9.92 8.06
N ALA A 96 -11.60 -8.98 8.23
CA ALA A 96 -10.47 -9.15 9.14
C ALA A 96 -10.90 -9.16 10.61
N SER A 97 -12.10 -8.65 10.93
CA SER A 97 -12.62 -8.62 12.29
C SER A 97 -13.37 -9.90 12.68
N ILE A 98 -13.68 -10.75 11.72
CA ILE A 98 -14.39 -12.00 11.94
C ILE A 98 -13.42 -13.08 12.39
#